data_c2a9334bc2f472302ad5f0edcaf13c17
#
_entry.id   c2a9334bc2f472302ad5f0edcaf13c17
#
_cell.length_a   1.000
_cell.length_b   1.000
_cell.length_c   1.000
_cell.angle_alpha   90.00
_cell.angle_beta   90.00
_cell.angle_gamma   90.00
#
_symmetry.space_group_name_H-M   'P 1'
#
loop_
_entity.id
_entity.type
_entity.pdbx_description
1 polymer ?
#
loop_
_entity_poly.entity_id
_entity_poly.type
_entity_poly.pdbx_seq_one_letter_code
_entity_poly.pdbx_strand_id
1 'polypeptide(L)'
;WLEYETDSNDVFYVRVDRTRKVPITVLIRALGIGTNQEIVDLFGEEPKILASFGKDVATNYEEGLLELYKKIRPGEPLTVESAESLISAMFFDPRRYDLAKVGRYKFNKKLMLKNRINGHVLAEDVVNLATGEIIAEAGTEVTRSLADDIQNAAVPYVWIQTETRNVKVLSSMMVDLRAYVDCNPKDLGITELVYYPVLAQLMEEHTDIDDLKEAIKKNVHDLIPKHITKDDIFASINYNMHLEYGI
;
A
#
# COMPACT_ATOMS: atom_id res chain seq x y z
N TRP A 1 -6.57 1.58 -13.82
CA TRP A 1 -5.74 2.73 -14.17
C TRP A 1 -6.06 3.93 -13.27
N LEU A 2 -5.06 4.42 -12.56
CA LEU A 2 -5.22 5.55 -11.64
C LEU A 2 -4.30 6.69 -12.09
N GLU A 3 -4.86 7.89 -12.17
CA GLU A 3 -4.10 9.11 -12.45
C GLU A 3 -4.31 10.07 -11.29
N TYR A 4 -3.22 10.64 -10.79
CA TYR A 4 -3.24 11.57 -9.67
C TYR A 4 -2.90 12.98 -10.13
N GLU A 5 -3.57 13.98 -9.55
CA GLU A 5 -3.24 15.38 -9.80
C GLU A 5 -3.47 16.23 -8.56
N THR A 6 -2.70 17.31 -8.41
CA THR A 6 -2.83 18.27 -7.31
C THR A 6 -3.27 19.62 -7.90
N ASP A 7 -4.29 20.27 -7.33
CA ASP A 7 -4.70 21.59 -7.77
C ASP A 7 -3.97 22.72 -7.03
N SER A 8 -4.31 23.96 -7.35
CA SER A 8 -3.68 25.15 -6.75
C SER A 8 -3.99 25.31 -5.26
N ASN A 9 -5.01 24.63 -4.74
CA ASN A 9 -5.41 24.66 -3.33
C ASN A 9 -4.88 23.46 -2.54
N ASP A 10 -3.92 22.74 -3.10
CA ASP A 10 -3.31 21.55 -2.52
C ASP A 10 -4.25 20.35 -2.37
N VAL A 11 -5.40 20.38 -3.02
CA VAL A 11 -6.34 19.26 -3.07
C VAL A 11 -5.79 18.20 -4.00
N PHE A 12 -5.74 16.96 -3.51
CA PHE A 12 -5.22 15.83 -4.25
C PHE A 12 -6.37 15.02 -4.83
N TYR A 13 -6.37 14.87 -6.15
CA TYR A 13 -7.44 14.21 -6.90
C TYR A 13 -6.95 12.91 -7.54
N VAL A 14 -7.89 12.02 -7.78
CA VAL A 14 -7.67 10.80 -8.56
C VAL A 14 -8.71 10.68 -9.67
N ARG A 15 -8.27 10.17 -10.83
CA ARG A 15 -9.15 9.72 -11.93
C ARG A 15 -9.02 8.21 -12.02
N VAL A 16 -10.15 7.53 -12.05
CA VAL A 16 -10.22 6.09 -12.21
C VAL A 16 -10.67 5.81 -13.66
N ASP A 17 -9.82 5.14 -14.45
CA ASP A 17 -10.11 4.77 -15.84
C ASP A 17 -10.67 5.93 -16.70
N ARG A 18 -10.02 7.09 -16.66
CA ARG A 18 -10.38 8.28 -17.44
C ARG A 18 -11.76 8.89 -17.08
N THR A 19 -12.29 8.55 -15.92
CA THR A 19 -13.52 9.18 -15.44
C THR A 19 -13.23 10.59 -14.89
N ARG A 20 -14.27 11.28 -14.42
CA ARG A 20 -14.09 12.57 -13.76
C ARG A 20 -13.29 12.39 -12.48
N LYS A 21 -12.45 13.38 -12.16
CA LYS A 21 -11.67 13.35 -10.94
C LYS A 21 -12.53 13.46 -9.69
N VAL A 22 -12.09 12.77 -8.64
CA VAL A 22 -12.66 12.89 -7.29
C VAL A 22 -11.52 13.20 -6.30
N PRO A 23 -11.82 13.84 -5.16
CA PRO A 23 -10.83 13.96 -4.10
C PRO A 23 -10.30 12.58 -3.71
N ILE A 24 -9.01 12.49 -3.43
CA ILE A 24 -8.38 11.21 -3.09
C ILE A 24 -9.06 10.51 -1.91
N THR A 25 -9.60 11.27 -0.98
CA THR A 25 -10.29 10.74 0.19
C THR A 25 -11.53 9.91 -0.17
N VAL A 26 -12.20 10.22 -1.28
CA VAL A 26 -13.31 9.40 -1.78
C VAL A 26 -12.84 7.98 -2.09
N LEU A 27 -11.75 7.85 -2.83
CA LEU A 27 -11.17 6.54 -3.14
C LEU A 27 -10.71 5.81 -1.88
N ILE A 28 -10.04 6.50 -0.97
CA ILE A 28 -9.54 5.92 0.28
C ILE A 28 -10.71 5.35 1.10
N ARG A 29 -11.82 6.10 1.21
CA ARG A 29 -13.03 5.62 1.91
C ARG A 29 -13.63 4.39 1.22
N ALA A 30 -13.71 4.42 -0.09
CA ALA A 30 -14.26 3.32 -0.89
C ALA A 30 -13.43 2.03 -0.76
N LEU A 31 -12.15 2.15 -0.43
CA LEU A 31 -11.27 1.00 -0.21
C LEU A 31 -11.29 0.48 1.25
N GLY A 32 -12.12 1.06 2.10
CA GLY A 32 -12.36 0.56 3.46
C GLY A 32 -11.86 1.44 4.59
N ILE A 33 -11.16 2.54 4.29
CA ILE A 33 -10.71 3.51 5.29
C ILE A 33 -11.75 4.64 5.34
N GLY A 34 -12.80 4.43 6.14
CA GLY A 34 -14.05 5.17 5.99
C GLY A 34 -14.09 6.56 6.58
N THR A 35 -13.61 6.76 7.81
CA THR A 35 -13.73 8.04 8.52
C THR A 35 -12.51 8.93 8.30
N ASN A 36 -12.67 10.23 8.54
CA ASN A 36 -11.55 11.18 8.50
C ASN A 36 -10.43 10.74 9.45
N GLN A 37 -10.78 10.32 10.66
CA GLN A 37 -9.80 9.90 11.64
C GLN A 37 -9.02 8.66 11.18
N GLU A 38 -9.70 7.67 10.61
CA GLU A 38 -9.04 6.48 10.07
C GLU A 38 -8.07 6.83 8.94
N ILE A 39 -8.45 7.79 8.08
CA ILE A 39 -7.58 8.26 6.99
C ILE A 39 -6.34 8.95 7.55
N VAL A 40 -6.51 9.82 8.53
CA VAL A 40 -5.40 10.52 9.19
C VAL A 40 -4.51 9.53 9.95
N ASP A 41 -5.09 8.53 10.59
CA ASP A 41 -4.33 7.48 11.29
C ASP A 41 -3.47 6.67 10.31
N LEU A 42 -3.97 6.42 9.11
CA LEU A 42 -3.22 5.67 8.09
C LEU A 42 -2.10 6.51 7.45
N PHE A 43 -2.44 7.70 6.96
CA PHE A 43 -1.50 8.52 6.17
C PHE A 43 -0.72 9.54 6.98
N GLY A 44 -1.14 9.84 8.19
CA GLY A 44 -0.68 10.99 8.94
C GLY A 44 -1.42 12.27 8.53
N GLU A 45 -1.10 13.37 9.17
CA GLU A 45 -1.68 14.69 8.87
C GLU A 45 -1.01 15.30 7.63
N GLU A 46 -1.26 14.72 6.47
CA GLU A 46 -0.72 15.20 5.19
C GLU A 46 -1.52 16.43 4.72
N PRO A 47 -0.85 17.54 4.33
CA PRO A 47 -1.55 18.73 3.86
C PRO A 47 -2.51 18.45 2.69
N LYS A 48 -2.11 17.58 1.76
CA LYS A 48 -2.95 17.20 0.61
C LYS A 48 -4.19 16.41 1.04
N ILE A 49 -4.06 15.56 2.04
CA ILE A 49 -5.21 14.82 2.61
C ILE A 49 -6.15 15.80 3.31
N LEU A 50 -5.61 16.68 4.17
CA LEU A 50 -6.43 17.65 4.90
C LEU A 50 -7.18 18.59 3.95
N ALA A 51 -6.52 19.07 2.90
CA ALA A 51 -7.14 19.90 1.88
C ALA A 51 -8.24 19.13 1.12
N SER A 52 -8.03 17.85 0.89
CA SER A 52 -8.99 17.01 0.16
C SER A 52 -10.27 16.78 0.93
N PHE A 53 -10.24 16.75 2.27
CA PHE A 53 -11.45 16.65 3.08
C PHE A 53 -12.44 17.79 2.78
N GLY A 54 -11.95 18.98 2.51
CA GLY A 54 -12.80 20.15 2.20
C GLY A 54 -13.56 20.05 0.89
N LYS A 55 -13.16 19.16 0.00
CA LYS A 55 -13.81 18.91 -1.31
C LYS A 55 -14.57 17.59 -1.34
N ASP A 56 -14.42 16.76 -0.34
CA ASP A 56 -15.08 15.47 -0.24
C ASP A 56 -16.42 15.62 0.46
N VAL A 57 -17.50 15.19 -0.20
CA VAL A 57 -18.86 15.22 0.37
C VAL A 57 -19.17 13.94 1.17
N ALA A 58 -18.36 12.91 1.02
CA ALA A 58 -18.51 11.66 1.75
C ALA A 58 -17.86 11.76 3.15
N THR A 59 -18.42 11.03 4.12
CA THR A 59 -17.93 11.02 5.50
C THR A 59 -17.66 9.62 6.01
N ASN A 60 -18.02 8.59 5.24
CA ASN A 60 -17.86 7.18 5.63
C ASN A 60 -17.65 6.29 4.40
N TYR A 61 -17.44 5.00 4.66
CA TYR A 61 -17.20 4.00 3.62
C TYR A 61 -18.32 3.92 2.58
N GLU A 62 -19.57 3.83 3.01
CA GLU A 62 -20.72 3.67 2.10
C GLU A 62 -20.89 4.91 1.20
N GLU A 63 -20.79 6.09 1.78
CA GLU A 63 -20.86 7.35 1.03
C GLU A 63 -19.69 7.45 0.04
N GLY A 64 -18.49 7.04 0.44
CA GLY A 64 -17.31 7.01 -0.44
C GLY A 64 -17.51 6.07 -1.63
N LEU A 65 -18.04 4.87 -1.39
CA LEU A 65 -18.38 3.92 -2.44
C LEU A 65 -19.36 4.53 -3.44
N LEU A 66 -20.42 5.13 -2.95
CA LEU A 66 -21.47 5.71 -3.81
C LEU A 66 -20.96 6.90 -4.61
N GLU A 67 -20.15 7.76 -4.02
CA GLU A 67 -19.54 8.89 -4.72
C GLU A 67 -18.59 8.42 -5.83
N LEU A 68 -17.78 7.41 -5.57
CA LEU A 68 -16.91 6.84 -6.59
C LEU A 68 -17.72 6.17 -7.70
N TYR A 69 -18.75 5.42 -7.34
CA TYR A 69 -19.63 4.74 -8.29
C TYR A 69 -20.32 5.74 -9.25
N LYS A 70 -20.80 6.87 -8.73
CA LYS A 70 -21.39 7.93 -9.56
C LYS A 70 -20.46 8.41 -10.66
N LYS A 71 -19.16 8.46 -10.39
CA LYS A 71 -18.17 8.92 -11.36
C LYS A 71 -17.84 7.87 -12.40
N ILE A 72 -17.87 6.60 -12.01
CA ILE A 72 -17.55 5.46 -12.89
C ILE A 72 -18.76 5.06 -13.75
N ARG A 73 -19.96 5.11 -13.17
CA ARG A 73 -21.22 4.72 -13.82
C ARG A 73 -22.28 5.81 -13.67
N PRO A 74 -22.12 6.96 -14.34
CA PRO A 74 -23.12 8.05 -14.23
C PRO A 74 -24.50 7.59 -14.69
N GLY A 75 -25.53 7.95 -13.93
CA GLY A 75 -26.92 7.69 -14.29
C GLY A 75 -27.44 6.30 -13.94
N GLU A 76 -26.62 5.40 -13.41
CA GLU A 76 -27.08 4.10 -12.96
C GLU A 76 -27.64 4.15 -11.53
N PRO A 77 -28.55 3.23 -11.16
CA PRO A 77 -29.05 3.15 -9.78
C PRO A 77 -27.93 2.96 -8.77
N LEU A 78 -27.97 3.71 -7.68
CA LEU A 78 -26.95 3.70 -6.65
C LEU A 78 -27.34 2.74 -5.53
N THR A 79 -26.64 1.61 -5.43
CA THR A 79 -26.74 0.70 -4.29
C THR A 79 -25.35 0.38 -3.78
N VAL A 80 -25.22 0.14 -2.48
CA VAL A 80 -23.95 -0.21 -1.85
C VAL A 80 -23.42 -1.52 -2.45
N GLU A 81 -24.28 -2.51 -2.62
CA GLU A 81 -23.89 -3.82 -3.16
C GLU A 81 -23.35 -3.72 -4.59
N SER A 82 -24.00 -2.93 -5.45
CA SER A 82 -23.54 -2.71 -6.83
C SER A 82 -22.20 -1.98 -6.85
N ALA A 83 -22.03 -1.00 -5.98
CA ALA A 83 -20.78 -0.23 -5.87
C ALA A 83 -19.64 -1.13 -5.38
N GLU A 84 -19.85 -1.93 -4.34
CA GLU A 84 -18.85 -2.87 -3.84
C GLU A 84 -18.42 -3.86 -4.90
N SER A 85 -19.39 -4.44 -5.60
CA SER A 85 -19.10 -5.42 -6.66
C SER A 85 -18.30 -4.81 -7.80
N LEU A 86 -18.67 -3.60 -8.25
CA LEU A 86 -17.95 -2.92 -9.33
C LEU A 86 -16.52 -2.58 -8.93
N ILE A 87 -16.33 -1.99 -7.76
CA ILE A 87 -15.02 -1.55 -7.30
C ILE A 87 -14.12 -2.74 -7.04
N SER A 88 -14.64 -3.80 -6.43
CA SER A 88 -13.89 -5.04 -6.24
C SER A 88 -13.46 -5.65 -7.58
N ALA A 89 -14.36 -5.68 -8.56
CA ALA A 89 -14.05 -6.19 -9.89
C ALA A 89 -13.02 -5.34 -10.62
N MET A 90 -13.08 -4.03 -10.48
CA MET A 90 -12.16 -3.12 -11.17
C MET A 90 -10.74 -3.18 -10.61
N PHE A 91 -10.58 -3.27 -9.30
CA PHE A 91 -9.26 -3.17 -8.68
C PHE A 91 -8.65 -4.53 -8.32
N PHE A 92 -9.47 -5.50 -7.91
CA PHE A 92 -8.97 -6.71 -7.26
C PHE A 92 -9.31 -8.02 -7.97
N ASP A 93 -9.96 -7.98 -9.12
CA ASP A 93 -10.25 -9.19 -9.89
C ASP A 93 -9.02 -9.59 -10.72
N PRO A 94 -8.34 -10.70 -10.37
CA PRO A 94 -7.15 -11.14 -11.11
C PRO A 94 -7.44 -11.53 -12.55
N ARG A 95 -8.69 -11.77 -12.91
CA ARG A 95 -9.09 -12.07 -14.30
C ARG A 95 -9.11 -10.83 -15.17
N ARG A 96 -9.29 -9.64 -14.59
CA ARG A 96 -9.33 -8.36 -15.32
C ARG A 96 -7.98 -7.66 -15.37
N TYR A 97 -7.18 -7.80 -14.33
CA TYR A 97 -5.91 -7.12 -14.19
C TYR A 97 -4.81 -8.12 -13.89
N ASP A 98 -4.01 -8.42 -14.91
CA ASP A 98 -2.81 -9.22 -14.76
C ASP A 98 -1.61 -8.29 -14.97
N LEU A 99 -0.91 -7.99 -13.88
CA LEU A 99 0.31 -7.17 -13.93
C LEU A 99 1.46 -7.86 -14.66
N ALA A 100 1.36 -9.18 -14.84
CA ALA A 100 2.46 -10.04 -15.28
C ALA A 100 3.69 -9.87 -14.37
N LYS A 101 4.76 -10.62 -14.63
CA LYS A 101 5.99 -10.53 -13.82
C LYS A 101 6.64 -9.16 -13.90
N VAL A 102 6.64 -8.57 -15.09
CA VAL A 102 7.26 -7.24 -15.33
C VAL A 102 6.51 -6.15 -14.58
N GLY A 103 5.19 -6.18 -14.60
CA GLY A 103 4.35 -5.20 -13.90
C GLY A 103 4.52 -5.29 -12.39
N ARG A 104 4.50 -6.50 -11.82
CA ARG A 104 4.72 -6.68 -10.37
C ARG A 104 6.13 -6.23 -9.97
N TYR A 105 7.13 -6.54 -10.75
CA TYR A 105 8.50 -6.09 -10.50
C TYR A 105 8.60 -4.55 -10.51
N LYS A 106 8.00 -3.89 -11.49
CA LYS A 106 8.01 -2.43 -11.59
C LYS A 106 7.28 -1.76 -10.41
N PHE A 107 6.13 -2.30 -10.00
CA PHE A 107 5.40 -1.83 -8.83
C PHE A 107 6.24 -1.96 -7.57
N ASN A 108 6.83 -3.13 -7.35
CA ASN A 108 7.68 -3.36 -6.19
C ASN A 108 8.87 -2.41 -6.17
N LYS A 109 9.55 -2.25 -7.29
CA LYS A 109 10.72 -1.36 -7.39
C LYS A 109 10.37 0.09 -7.06
N LYS A 110 9.22 0.56 -7.51
CA LYS A 110 8.76 1.93 -7.26
C LYS A 110 8.28 2.15 -5.83
N LEU A 111 7.54 1.18 -5.28
CA LEU A 111 6.83 1.34 -4.01
C LEU A 111 7.54 0.71 -2.82
N MET A 112 8.55 -0.13 -3.03
CA MET A 112 9.20 -0.81 -1.91
C MET A 112 9.81 0.20 -0.93
N LEU A 113 9.55 -0.06 0.35
CA LEU A 113 9.89 0.85 1.43
C LEU A 113 11.38 1.20 1.44
N LYS A 114 12.25 0.21 1.22
CA LYS A 114 13.70 0.42 1.25
C LYS A 114 14.21 1.45 0.25
N ASN A 115 13.59 1.54 -0.92
CA ASN A 115 13.99 2.52 -1.93
C ASN A 115 13.54 3.93 -1.57
N ARG A 116 12.49 4.03 -0.77
CA ARG A 116 11.93 5.31 -0.38
C ARG A 116 12.62 5.90 0.86
N ILE A 117 13.08 5.06 1.78
CA ILE A 117 13.68 5.51 3.05
C ILE A 117 15.20 5.57 3.04
N ASN A 118 15.87 4.90 2.10
CA ASN A 118 17.33 4.89 2.00
C ASN A 118 17.87 6.32 1.86
N GLY A 119 18.86 6.66 2.68
CA GLY A 119 19.50 7.98 2.67
C GLY A 119 18.75 9.06 3.47
N HIS A 120 17.60 8.75 4.03
CA HIS A 120 16.83 9.68 4.87
C HIS A 120 17.08 9.41 6.36
N VAL A 121 16.67 10.35 7.20
CA VAL A 121 16.83 10.25 8.65
C VAL A 121 15.49 9.88 9.27
N LEU A 122 15.48 8.90 10.17
CA LEU A 122 14.28 8.49 10.89
C LEU A 122 13.78 9.60 11.81
N ALA A 123 12.48 9.88 11.75
CA ALA A 123 11.82 10.83 12.64
C ALA A 123 11.32 10.17 13.93
N GLU A 124 11.07 8.86 13.88
CA GLU A 124 10.60 8.07 15.02
C GLU A 124 11.33 6.73 15.04
N ASP A 125 11.29 6.06 16.19
CA ASP A 125 11.83 4.71 16.32
C ASP A 125 11.07 3.76 15.39
N VAL A 126 11.80 2.82 14.79
CA VAL A 126 11.21 1.74 14.00
C VAL A 126 11.21 0.48 14.85
N VAL A 127 10.02 -0.06 15.10
CA VAL A 127 9.81 -1.21 15.98
C VAL A 127 9.33 -2.40 15.18
N ASN A 128 9.90 -3.57 15.44
CA ASN A 128 9.37 -4.82 14.92
C ASN A 128 8.10 -5.16 15.71
N LEU A 129 6.94 -5.10 15.06
CA LEU A 129 5.63 -5.30 15.72
C LEU A 129 5.44 -6.73 16.24
N ALA A 130 6.12 -7.72 15.65
CA ALA A 130 6.01 -9.11 16.08
C ALA A 130 6.79 -9.37 17.36
N THR A 131 7.94 -8.70 17.56
CA THR A 131 8.85 -8.96 18.69
C THR A 131 8.89 -7.83 19.71
N GLY A 132 8.45 -6.62 19.33
CA GLY A 132 8.58 -5.42 20.15
C GLY A 132 9.98 -4.82 20.19
N GLU A 133 10.94 -5.39 19.46
CA GLU A 133 12.30 -4.88 19.41
C GLU A 133 12.40 -3.61 18.57
N ILE A 134 13.23 -2.67 19.03
CA ILE A 134 13.59 -1.48 18.26
C ILE A 134 14.61 -1.88 17.21
N ILE A 135 14.26 -1.74 15.93
CA ILE A 135 15.17 -2.03 14.81
C ILE A 135 16.15 -0.87 14.64
N ALA A 136 15.66 0.37 14.76
CA ALA A 136 16.46 1.59 14.68
C ALA A 136 15.77 2.71 15.43
N GLU A 137 16.57 3.59 16.02
CA GLU A 137 16.07 4.71 16.82
C GLU A 137 15.86 5.97 15.94
N ALA A 138 14.97 6.86 16.42
CA ALA A 138 14.79 8.17 15.83
C ALA A 138 16.14 8.90 15.73
N GLY A 139 16.35 9.64 14.65
CA GLY A 139 17.62 10.34 14.38
C GLY A 139 18.66 9.51 13.63
N THR A 140 18.41 8.22 13.43
CA THR A 140 19.32 7.35 12.67
C THR A 140 19.21 7.64 11.18
N GLU A 141 20.35 7.80 10.51
CA GLU A 141 20.41 7.83 9.05
C GLU A 141 20.23 6.43 8.49
N VAL A 142 19.29 6.27 7.57
CA VAL A 142 18.98 4.97 6.99
C VAL A 142 19.97 4.63 5.89
N THR A 143 20.86 3.67 6.17
CA THR A 143 21.75 3.09 5.17
C THR A 143 20.99 2.08 4.31
N ARG A 144 21.60 1.67 3.20
CA ARG A 144 21.01 0.64 2.34
C ARG A 144 20.75 -0.66 3.09
N SER A 145 21.68 -1.09 3.94
CA SER A 145 21.55 -2.29 4.75
C SER A 145 20.41 -2.17 5.76
N LEU A 146 20.31 -1.04 6.46
CA LEU A 146 19.23 -0.79 7.40
C LEU A 146 17.89 -0.71 6.69
N ALA A 147 17.82 -0.12 5.51
CA ALA A 147 16.60 -0.06 4.71
C ALA A 147 16.08 -1.46 4.35
N ASP A 148 16.99 -2.38 3.98
CA ASP A 148 16.64 -3.79 3.74
C ASP A 148 16.09 -4.45 5.01
N ASP A 149 16.74 -4.26 6.14
CA ASP A 149 16.30 -4.83 7.41
C ASP A 149 14.91 -4.33 7.81
N ILE A 150 14.66 -3.04 7.64
CA ILE A 150 13.38 -2.43 7.97
C ILE A 150 12.28 -2.99 7.06
N GLN A 151 12.52 -3.05 5.75
CA GLN A 151 11.54 -3.59 4.82
C GLN A 151 11.22 -5.04 5.13
N ASN A 152 12.24 -5.86 5.37
CA ASN A 152 12.06 -7.28 5.60
C ASN A 152 11.54 -7.63 7.00
N ALA A 153 11.48 -6.65 7.90
CA ALA A 153 10.78 -6.79 9.18
C ALA A 153 9.25 -6.62 9.04
N ALA A 154 8.77 -6.34 7.84
CA ALA A 154 7.33 -6.14 7.55
C ALA A 154 6.67 -5.04 8.37
N VAL A 155 7.42 -3.97 8.66
CA VAL A 155 6.81 -2.80 9.31
C VAL A 155 5.86 -2.11 8.34
N PRO A 156 4.66 -1.69 8.80
CA PRO A 156 3.67 -1.12 7.90
C PRO A 156 3.99 0.31 7.46
N TYR A 157 4.81 1.03 8.22
CA TYR A 157 5.19 2.40 7.91
C TYR A 157 6.49 2.80 8.60
N VAL A 158 7.08 3.90 8.11
CA VAL A 158 8.27 4.52 8.71
C VAL A 158 8.09 6.04 8.65
N TRP A 159 8.36 6.72 9.77
CA TRP A 159 8.40 8.18 9.79
C TRP A 159 9.81 8.66 9.47
N ILE A 160 9.94 9.53 8.49
CA ILE A 160 11.23 10.12 8.10
C ILE A 160 11.17 11.65 8.15
N GLN A 161 12.35 12.24 8.33
CA GLN A 161 12.51 13.69 8.34
C GLN A 161 12.69 14.21 6.90
N THR A 162 12.06 15.33 6.59
CA THR A 162 12.32 16.10 5.38
C THR A 162 12.74 17.52 5.79
N GLU A 163 13.11 18.35 4.84
CA GLU A 163 13.51 19.74 5.13
C GLU A 163 12.40 20.57 5.78
N THR A 164 11.14 20.24 5.52
CA THR A 164 9.99 21.03 5.95
C THR A 164 9.15 20.37 7.03
N ARG A 165 9.11 19.03 7.09
CA ARG A 165 8.26 18.30 8.01
C ARG A 165 8.64 16.84 8.09
N ASN A 166 8.12 16.13 9.10
CA ASN A 166 8.19 14.68 9.14
C ASN A 166 7.07 14.10 8.28
N VAL A 167 7.37 13.05 7.54
CA VAL A 167 6.40 12.36 6.69
C VAL A 167 6.32 10.88 7.02
N LYS A 168 5.12 10.33 6.89
CA LYS A 168 4.84 8.90 7.10
C LYS A 168 4.92 8.19 5.77
N VAL A 169 5.87 7.27 5.64
CA VAL A 169 6.07 6.47 4.43
C VAL A 169 5.42 5.12 4.62
N LEU A 170 4.43 4.80 3.78
CA LEU A 170 3.68 3.54 3.86
C LEU A 170 4.38 2.44 3.08
N SER A 171 4.40 1.24 3.66
CA SER A 171 4.92 0.04 3.02
C SER A 171 3.85 -0.60 2.12
N SER A 172 4.27 -1.18 1.00
CA SER A 172 3.42 -2.07 0.20
C SER A 172 3.41 -3.50 0.75
N MET A 173 4.12 -3.76 1.84
CA MET A 173 4.16 -5.03 2.57
C MET A 173 4.78 -6.19 1.78
N MET A 174 5.67 -5.89 0.85
CA MET A 174 6.43 -6.90 0.11
C MET A 174 7.76 -7.14 0.80
N VAL A 175 8.11 -8.41 1.02
CA VAL A 175 9.32 -8.81 1.74
C VAL A 175 10.09 -9.89 0.99
N ASP A 176 11.37 -10.06 1.33
CA ASP A 176 12.19 -11.17 0.84
C ASP A 176 11.84 -12.43 1.62
N LEU A 177 11.45 -13.49 0.91
CA LEU A 177 11.10 -14.77 1.54
C LEU A 177 12.21 -15.31 2.45
N ARG A 178 13.47 -15.10 2.06
CA ARG A 178 14.63 -15.60 2.82
C ARG A 178 14.77 -15.00 4.22
N ALA A 179 14.13 -13.87 4.47
CA ALA A 179 14.10 -13.28 5.80
C ALA A 179 13.25 -14.09 6.80
N TYR A 180 12.40 -14.98 6.30
CA TYR A 180 11.44 -15.75 7.12
C TYR A 180 11.60 -17.26 7.00
N VAL A 181 12.06 -17.74 5.85
CA VAL A 181 12.16 -19.18 5.56
C VAL A 181 13.57 -19.48 5.05
N ASP A 182 14.23 -20.43 5.70
CA ASP A 182 15.53 -20.91 5.26
C ASP A 182 15.37 -21.80 4.04
N CYS A 183 15.59 -21.23 2.86
CA CYS A 183 15.38 -21.90 1.57
C CYS A 183 16.08 -21.15 0.43
N ASN A 184 16.18 -21.83 -0.72
CA ASN A 184 16.40 -21.15 -1.97
C ASN A 184 15.01 -20.84 -2.57
N PRO A 185 14.61 -19.57 -2.66
CA PRO A 185 13.26 -19.22 -3.14
C PRO A 185 12.90 -19.83 -4.50
N LYS A 186 13.87 -19.97 -5.39
CA LYS A 186 13.64 -20.55 -6.72
C LYS A 186 13.16 -21.99 -6.65
N ASP A 187 13.61 -22.76 -5.66
CA ASP A 187 13.18 -24.14 -5.44
C ASP A 187 11.69 -24.21 -5.07
N LEU A 188 11.15 -23.12 -4.55
CA LEU A 188 9.73 -23.01 -4.18
C LEU A 188 8.89 -22.28 -5.24
N GLY A 189 9.49 -21.94 -6.38
CA GLY A 189 8.82 -21.20 -7.45
C GLY A 189 8.70 -19.69 -7.19
N ILE A 190 9.46 -19.17 -6.22
CA ILE A 190 9.45 -17.76 -5.84
C ILE A 190 10.61 -17.04 -6.52
N THR A 191 10.27 -16.06 -7.38
CA THR A 191 11.25 -15.28 -8.16
C THR A 191 11.24 -13.79 -7.85
N GLU A 192 10.35 -13.36 -6.94
CA GLU A 192 10.12 -11.97 -6.58
C GLU A 192 9.97 -11.82 -5.07
N LEU A 193 9.85 -10.60 -4.59
CA LEU A 193 9.37 -10.33 -3.23
C LEU A 193 7.98 -10.93 -3.06
N VAL A 194 7.65 -11.31 -1.84
CA VAL A 194 6.35 -11.91 -1.51
C VAL A 194 5.51 -10.98 -0.64
N TYR A 195 4.19 -11.09 -0.77
CA TYR A 195 3.25 -10.31 0.00
C TYR A 195 3.16 -10.86 1.43
N TYR A 196 3.64 -10.09 2.39
CA TYR A 196 3.79 -10.55 3.78
C TYR A 196 2.47 -11.01 4.43
N PRO A 197 1.30 -10.35 4.24
CA PRO A 197 0.07 -10.84 4.86
C PRO A 197 -0.27 -12.29 4.49
N VAL A 198 -0.01 -12.69 3.26
CA VAL A 198 -0.22 -14.08 2.82
C VAL A 198 0.82 -14.99 3.44
N LEU A 199 2.10 -14.58 3.43
CA LEU A 199 3.17 -15.37 4.05
C LEU A 199 2.93 -15.57 5.54
N ALA A 200 2.53 -14.52 6.24
CA ALA A 200 2.24 -14.59 7.68
C ALA A 200 1.14 -15.60 7.99
N GLN A 201 0.09 -15.62 7.18
CA GLN A 201 -1.00 -16.59 7.33
C GLN A 201 -0.51 -18.02 7.12
N LEU A 202 0.32 -18.26 6.09
CA LEU A 202 0.88 -19.58 5.82
C LEU A 202 1.79 -20.04 6.96
N MET A 203 2.60 -19.14 7.52
CA MET A 203 3.47 -19.46 8.65
C MET A 203 2.68 -19.80 9.93
N GLU A 204 1.54 -19.15 10.13
CA GLU A 204 0.65 -19.42 11.25
C GLU A 204 -0.03 -20.80 11.10
N GLU A 205 -0.48 -21.15 9.89
CA GLU A 205 -1.15 -22.39 9.59
C GLU A 205 -0.19 -23.60 9.51
N HIS A 206 1.08 -23.38 9.17
CA HIS A 206 2.08 -24.43 8.95
C HIS A 206 3.33 -24.17 9.78
N THR A 207 3.43 -24.82 10.93
CA THR A 207 4.56 -24.67 11.85
C THR A 207 5.75 -25.55 11.48
N ASP A 208 5.51 -26.68 10.80
CA ASP A 208 6.57 -27.54 10.26
C ASP A 208 7.15 -26.90 9.00
N ILE A 209 8.50 -26.87 8.91
CA ILE A 209 9.19 -26.20 7.80
C ILE A 209 8.90 -26.86 6.45
N ASP A 210 8.79 -28.19 6.40
CA ASP A 210 8.52 -28.90 5.15
C ASP A 210 7.09 -28.68 4.69
N ASP A 211 6.14 -28.67 5.61
CA ASP A 211 4.75 -28.33 5.32
C ASP A 211 4.61 -26.90 4.84
N LEU A 212 5.35 -25.97 5.48
CA LEU A 212 5.35 -24.56 5.05
C LEU A 212 5.90 -24.40 3.64
N LYS A 213 6.99 -25.06 3.31
CA LYS A 213 7.57 -25.03 1.96
C LYS A 213 6.59 -25.54 0.91
N GLU A 214 5.86 -26.63 1.20
CA GLU A 214 4.83 -27.14 0.31
C GLU A 214 3.66 -26.18 0.15
N ALA A 215 3.24 -25.52 1.25
CA ALA A 215 2.19 -24.51 1.21
C ALA A 215 2.62 -23.29 0.37
N ILE A 216 3.87 -22.87 0.47
CA ILE A 216 4.43 -21.79 -0.34
C ILE A 216 4.37 -22.13 -1.82
N LYS A 217 4.80 -23.32 -2.21
CA LYS A 217 4.72 -23.79 -3.61
C LYS A 217 3.30 -23.75 -4.17
N LYS A 218 2.32 -24.09 -3.35
CA LYS A 218 0.89 -24.13 -3.76
C LYS A 218 0.25 -22.75 -3.81
N ASN A 219 0.84 -21.74 -3.16
CA ASN A 219 0.25 -20.41 -3.02
C ASN A 219 1.08 -19.31 -3.68
N VAL A 220 1.90 -19.64 -4.66
CA VAL A 220 2.77 -18.67 -5.37
C VAL A 220 1.96 -17.52 -5.95
N HIS A 221 0.77 -17.77 -6.50
CA HIS A 221 -0.06 -16.74 -7.10
C HIS A 221 -0.59 -15.72 -6.09
N ASP A 222 -0.79 -16.13 -4.86
CA ASP A 222 -1.23 -15.24 -3.78
C ASP A 222 -0.05 -14.53 -3.14
N LEU A 223 1.11 -15.21 -3.03
CA LEU A 223 2.33 -14.63 -2.49
C LEU A 223 2.95 -13.58 -3.40
N ILE A 224 2.86 -13.78 -4.71
CA ILE A 224 3.29 -12.81 -5.72
C ILE A 224 2.05 -12.35 -6.48
N PRO A 225 1.26 -11.40 -5.93
CA PRO A 225 0.00 -11.02 -6.55
C PRO A 225 0.20 -10.44 -7.94
N LYS A 226 -0.54 -10.93 -8.91
CA LYS A 226 -0.58 -10.39 -10.27
C LYS A 226 -1.59 -9.25 -10.40
N HIS A 227 -2.37 -9.02 -9.37
CA HIS A 227 -3.31 -7.90 -9.27
C HIS A 227 -2.78 -6.88 -8.27
N ILE A 228 -3.35 -5.68 -8.31
CA ILE A 228 -3.03 -4.61 -7.36
C ILE A 228 -3.67 -4.97 -6.01
N THR A 229 -2.89 -4.88 -4.92
CA THR A 229 -3.40 -5.02 -3.56
C THR A 229 -3.85 -3.66 -3.01
N LYS A 230 -4.62 -3.66 -1.92
CA LYS A 230 -4.95 -2.41 -1.21
C LYS A 230 -3.69 -1.70 -0.73
N ASP A 231 -2.72 -2.45 -0.22
CA ASP A 231 -1.44 -1.87 0.22
C ASP A 231 -0.68 -1.21 -0.92
N ASP A 232 -0.71 -1.80 -2.12
CA ASP A 232 -0.14 -1.17 -3.32
C ASP A 232 -0.80 0.18 -3.61
N ILE A 233 -2.13 0.25 -3.52
CA ILE A 233 -2.87 1.49 -3.80
C ILE A 233 -2.52 2.56 -2.76
N PHE A 234 -2.55 2.23 -1.48
CA PHE A 234 -2.21 3.18 -0.42
C PHE A 234 -0.75 3.63 -0.51
N ALA A 235 0.17 2.73 -0.79
CA ALA A 235 1.56 3.07 -1.00
C ALA A 235 1.75 3.95 -2.25
N SER A 236 1.01 3.70 -3.31
CA SER A 236 1.02 4.51 -4.53
C SER A 236 0.51 5.94 -4.28
N ILE A 237 -0.58 6.08 -3.54
CA ILE A 237 -1.10 7.39 -3.12
C ILE A 237 -0.04 8.14 -2.31
N ASN A 238 0.53 7.48 -1.33
CA ASN A 238 1.56 8.00 -0.46
C ASN A 238 2.81 8.44 -1.24
N TYR A 239 3.27 7.59 -2.16
CA TYR A 239 4.39 7.91 -3.06
C TYR A 239 4.13 9.17 -3.88
N ASN A 240 2.96 9.28 -4.49
CA ASN A 240 2.62 10.42 -5.35
C ASN A 240 2.49 11.71 -4.55
N MET A 241 1.99 11.66 -3.31
CA MET A 241 1.94 12.83 -2.44
C MET A 241 3.34 13.30 -2.01
N HIS A 242 4.33 12.41 -2.01
CA HIS A 242 5.68 12.69 -1.53
C HIS A 242 6.70 12.95 -2.63
N LEU A 243 6.27 13.09 -3.89
CA LEU A 243 7.20 13.33 -5.01
C LEU A 243 8.05 14.60 -4.79
N GLU A 244 7.47 15.63 -4.21
CA GLU A 244 8.18 16.89 -3.93
C GLU A 244 9.31 16.75 -2.91
N TYR A 245 9.28 15.70 -2.09
CA TYR A 245 10.31 15.44 -1.06
C TYR A 245 11.42 14.50 -1.55
N GLY A 246 11.30 13.96 -2.76
CA GLY A 246 12.26 12.99 -3.28
C GLY A 246 12.20 11.61 -2.63
N ILE A 247 11.04 11.21 -2.19
CA ILE A 247 10.84 9.96 -1.42
C ILE A 247 10.10 8.91 -2.23
#